data_ba9b6c90a4a0c6b006571d5771a43ec0
#
_entry.id   ba9b6c90a4a0c6b006571d5771a43ec0
#
_cell.length_a   1.000
_cell.length_b   1.000
_cell.length_c   1.000
_cell.angle_alpha   90.00
_cell.angle_beta   90.00
_cell.angle_gamma   90.00
#
_symmetry.space_group_name_H-M   'P 1'
#
loop_
_entity.id
_entity.type
_entity.pdbx_description
1 polymer ?
#
loop_
_entity_poly.entity_id
_entity_poly.type
_entity_poly.pdbx_seq_one_letter_code
_entity_poly.pdbx_strand_id
1 'polypeptide(L)'
;AAEALRKSIRFICADSRVAIEQLPRPDVIYLDPMFPQRTINSATARKEATLLRGLVGDDLDADELWSLACIHARQRVVVKRSRYAPALGRVPDLKVSGKAVRYDIYLRDER
;
A
#
# COMPACT_ATOMS: atom_id res chain seq x y z
N ALA A 1 -18.85 -21.80 -4.81
CA ALA A 1 -18.04 -20.67 -5.30
C ALA A 1 -17.81 -19.63 -4.22
N ALA A 2 -18.87 -18.99 -3.67
CA ALA A 2 -18.70 -17.96 -2.63
C ALA A 2 -18.11 -18.53 -1.34
N GLU A 3 -18.48 -19.74 -0.98
CA GLU A 3 -18.00 -20.39 0.22
C GLU A 3 -16.53 -20.81 0.11
N ALA A 4 -16.14 -21.32 -1.05
CA ALA A 4 -14.76 -21.65 -1.33
C ALA A 4 -13.87 -20.40 -1.30
N LEU A 5 -14.37 -19.29 -1.87
CA LEU A 5 -13.66 -18.02 -1.83
C LEU A 5 -13.52 -17.50 -0.41
N ARG A 6 -14.57 -17.62 0.40
CA ARG A 6 -14.55 -17.18 1.79
C ARG A 6 -13.53 -17.95 2.62
N LYS A 7 -13.37 -19.24 2.37
CA LYS A 7 -12.39 -20.07 3.06
C LYS A 7 -10.95 -19.74 2.66
N SER A 8 -10.77 -19.18 1.46
CA SER A 8 -9.44 -18.83 0.97
C SER A 8 -9.02 -17.41 1.34
N ILE A 9 -9.91 -16.63 1.97
CA ILE A 9 -9.61 -15.26 2.40
C ILE A 9 -9.55 -15.22 3.91
N ARG A 10 -8.48 -14.62 4.43
CA ARG A 10 -8.28 -14.45 5.87
C ARG A 10 -8.17 -12.97 6.19
N PHE A 11 -8.98 -12.51 7.16
CA PHE A 11 -8.94 -11.12 7.61
C PHE A 11 -8.20 -11.02 8.93
N ILE A 12 -7.25 -10.11 9.01
CA ILE A 12 -6.42 -9.90 10.19
C ILE A 12 -6.46 -8.42 10.55
N CYS A 13 -6.81 -8.11 11.79
CA CYS A 13 -6.76 -6.75 12.30
C CYS A 13 -5.47 -6.59 13.10
N ALA A 14 -4.48 -5.91 12.52
CA ALA A 14 -3.17 -5.74 13.13
C ALA A 14 -2.42 -4.60 12.44
N ASP A 15 -1.33 -4.16 13.05
CA ASP A 15 -0.38 -3.28 12.37
C ASP A 15 0.25 -4.08 11.22
N SER A 16 0.13 -3.58 10.01
CA SER A 16 0.61 -4.28 8.81
C SER A 16 2.11 -4.56 8.86
N ARG A 17 2.89 -3.68 9.47
CA ARG A 17 4.34 -3.86 9.58
C ARG A 17 4.69 -5.07 10.44
N VAL A 18 3.91 -5.29 11.50
CA VAL A 18 4.08 -6.46 12.37
C VAL A 18 3.55 -7.71 11.68
N ALA A 19 2.38 -7.64 11.07
CA ALA A 19 1.74 -8.78 10.42
C ALA A 19 2.59 -9.34 9.29
N ILE A 20 3.20 -8.50 8.47
CA ILE A 20 4.07 -8.93 7.37
C ILE A 20 5.20 -9.82 7.88
N GLU A 21 5.82 -9.46 8.99
CA GLU A 21 6.95 -10.21 9.53
C GLU A 21 6.53 -11.55 10.14
N GLN A 22 5.30 -11.64 10.64
CA GLN A 22 4.82 -12.83 11.34
C GLN A 22 4.15 -13.84 10.42
N LEU A 23 3.71 -13.43 9.24
CA LEU A 23 3.01 -14.30 8.31
C LEU A 23 4.01 -14.99 7.37
N PRO A 24 3.64 -16.17 6.82
CA PRO A 24 4.45 -16.79 5.78
C PRO A 24 4.60 -15.83 4.60
N ARG A 25 5.72 -15.92 3.91
CA ARG A 25 6.02 -15.01 2.79
C ARG A 25 5.02 -15.23 1.64
N PRO A 26 4.27 -14.20 1.27
CA PRO A 26 3.33 -14.32 0.14
C PRO A 26 4.07 -14.12 -1.19
N ASP A 27 3.43 -14.56 -2.26
CA ASP A 27 3.95 -14.31 -3.61
C ASP A 27 3.84 -12.84 -3.99
N VAL A 28 2.70 -12.22 -3.67
CA VAL A 28 2.42 -10.83 -4.02
C VAL A 28 1.90 -10.10 -2.78
N ILE A 29 2.38 -8.89 -2.57
CA ILE A 29 1.86 -8.00 -1.54
C ILE A 29 1.26 -6.77 -2.23
N TYR A 30 -0.01 -6.50 -1.94
CA TYR A 30 -0.71 -5.32 -2.42
C TYR A 30 -0.82 -4.31 -1.28
N LEU A 31 -0.37 -3.09 -1.54
CA LEU A 31 -0.42 -2.01 -0.57
C LEU A 31 -1.37 -0.92 -1.05
N ASP A 32 -2.25 -0.49 -0.17
CA ASP A 32 -3.13 0.65 -0.41
C ASP A 32 -2.98 1.64 0.74
N PRO A 33 -1.85 2.37 0.82
CA PRO A 33 -1.65 3.33 1.89
C PRO A 33 -2.67 4.45 1.78
N MET A 34 -3.28 4.81 2.90
CA MET A 34 -4.23 5.91 2.93
C MET A 34 -3.47 7.22 3.01
N PHE A 35 -3.59 8.03 1.95
CA PHE A 35 -2.99 9.35 1.92
C PHE A 35 -4.07 10.42 1.92
N PRO A 36 -3.84 11.56 2.59
CA PRO A 36 -4.71 12.70 2.43
C PRO A 36 -4.69 13.15 0.97
N GLN A 37 -5.87 13.38 0.39
CA GLN A 37 -5.92 13.83 -0.99
C GLN A 37 -5.49 15.29 -1.09
N ARG A 38 -4.61 15.58 -2.04
CA ARG A 38 -4.08 16.93 -2.25
C ARG A 38 -5.11 17.91 -2.80
N THR A 39 -6.21 17.41 -3.32
CA THR A 39 -7.24 18.24 -3.93
C THR A 39 -8.24 18.78 -2.94
N ILE A 40 -7.97 18.67 -1.65
CA ILE A 40 -8.86 19.17 -0.61
C ILE A 40 -8.63 20.67 -0.45
N ASN A 41 -9.59 21.45 -0.95
CA ASN A 41 -9.47 22.91 -0.96
C ASN A 41 -10.18 23.61 0.18
N SER A 42 -10.96 22.89 0.99
CA SER A 42 -11.67 23.49 2.12
C SER A 42 -10.90 23.31 3.41
N ALA A 43 -11.06 24.27 4.34
CA ALA A 43 -10.42 24.18 5.66
C ALA A 43 -10.87 22.95 6.43
N THR A 44 -12.15 22.58 6.31
CA THR A 44 -12.69 21.40 6.97
C THR A 44 -12.06 20.14 6.45
N ALA A 45 -11.92 20.02 5.14
CA ALA A 45 -11.31 18.86 4.52
C ALA A 45 -9.83 18.75 4.88
N ARG A 46 -9.13 19.87 5.02
CA ARG A 46 -7.74 19.86 5.50
C ARG A 46 -7.62 19.36 6.92
N LYS A 47 -8.56 19.75 7.79
CA LYS A 47 -8.59 19.27 9.17
C LYS A 47 -8.84 17.77 9.22
N GLU A 48 -9.77 17.28 8.42
CA GLU A 48 -10.06 15.85 8.34
C GLU A 48 -8.84 15.06 7.84
N ALA A 49 -8.16 15.58 6.82
CA ALA A 49 -6.95 14.96 6.30
C ALA A 49 -5.83 14.92 7.36
N THR A 50 -5.69 16.00 8.15
CA THR A 50 -4.71 16.07 9.22
C THR A 50 -5.03 15.08 10.32
N LEU A 51 -6.31 14.96 10.70
CA LEU A 51 -6.73 14.00 11.70
C LEU A 51 -6.51 12.57 11.22
N LEU A 52 -6.85 12.27 9.98
CA LEU A 52 -6.65 10.94 9.42
C LEU A 52 -5.17 10.57 9.40
N ARG A 53 -4.30 11.52 9.04
CA ARG A 53 -2.86 11.31 9.05
C ARG A 53 -2.36 10.98 10.45
N GLY A 54 -2.88 11.65 11.48
CA GLY A 54 -2.53 11.37 12.86
C GLY A 54 -2.99 10.01 13.34
N LEU A 55 -4.09 9.48 12.77
CA LEU A 55 -4.64 8.18 13.16
C LEU A 55 -3.97 7.00 12.44
N VAL A 56 -3.61 7.17 11.17
CA VAL A 56 -3.10 6.07 10.34
C VAL A 56 -1.60 6.15 10.05
N GLY A 57 -0.95 7.18 10.56
CA GLY A 57 0.48 7.41 10.31
C GLY A 57 0.71 8.38 9.16
N ASP A 58 1.96 8.64 8.86
CA ASP A 58 2.38 9.59 7.83
C ASP A 58 3.12 8.87 6.69
N ASP A 59 3.77 9.65 5.81
CA ASP A 59 4.48 9.11 4.66
C ASP A 59 5.65 8.21 5.06
N LEU A 60 6.25 8.43 6.24
CA LEU A 60 7.34 7.58 6.74
C LEU A 60 6.86 6.16 7.01
N ASP A 61 5.64 6.03 7.55
CA ASP A 61 5.06 4.72 7.78
C ASP A 61 4.81 3.97 6.47
N ALA A 62 4.40 4.69 5.43
CA ALA A 62 4.17 4.10 4.12
C ALA A 62 5.48 3.61 3.50
N ASP A 63 6.55 4.38 3.59
CA ASP A 63 7.86 3.99 3.10
C ASP A 63 8.42 2.78 3.85
N GLU A 64 8.24 2.75 5.16
CA GLU A 64 8.65 1.61 5.97
C GLU A 64 7.89 0.34 5.58
N LEU A 65 6.57 0.46 5.42
CA LEU A 65 5.73 -0.65 5.01
C LEU A 65 6.13 -1.16 3.63
N TRP A 66 6.41 -0.26 2.68
CA TRP A 66 6.88 -0.62 1.35
C TRP A 66 8.20 -1.39 1.42
N SER A 67 9.14 -0.93 2.24
CA SER A 67 10.43 -1.62 2.40
C SER A 67 10.25 -3.03 2.94
N LEU A 68 9.41 -3.21 3.95
CA LEU A 68 9.11 -4.52 4.51
C LEU A 68 8.44 -5.42 3.48
N ALA A 69 7.50 -4.88 2.71
CA ALA A 69 6.81 -5.63 1.67
C ALA A 69 7.79 -6.11 0.60
N CYS A 70 8.72 -5.26 0.18
CA CYS A 70 9.71 -5.65 -0.83
C CYS A 70 10.64 -6.76 -0.34
N ILE A 71 10.93 -6.80 0.96
CA ILE A 71 11.75 -7.88 1.53
C ILE A 71 10.96 -9.19 1.59
N HIS A 72 9.68 -9.13 1.94
CA HIS A 72 8.89 -10.32 2.22
C HIS A 72 8.14 -10.89 1.02
N ALA A 73 7.75 -10.08 0.04
CA ALA A 73 7.07 -10.60 -1.14
C ALA A 73 8.01 -11.47 -1.96
N ARG A 74 7.51 -12.62 -2.41
CA ARG A 74 8.34 -13.56 -3.19
C ARG A 74 8.53 -13.11 -4.63
N GLN A 75 7.49 -12.50 -5.22
CA GLN A 75 7.50 -12.13 -6.64
C GLN A 75 7.43 -10.65 -6.86
N ARG A 76 6.45 -9.96 -6.24
CA ARG A 76 6.24 -8.55 -6.51
C ARG A 76 5.45 -7.85 -5.42
N VAL A 77 5.57 -6.54 -5.41
CA VAL A 77 4.77 -5.64 -4.58
C VAL A 77 4.01 -4.73 -5.52
N VAL A 78 2.71 -4.55 -5.27
CA VAL A 78 1.87 -3.64 -6.02
C VAL A 78 1.38 -2.55 -5.07
N VAL A 79 1.59 -1.29 -5.42
CA VAL A 79 1.19 -0.15 -4.60
C VAL A 79 0.19 0.69 -5.36
N LYS A 80 -0.97 0.89 -4.77
CA LYS A 80 -1.95 1.82 -5.32
C LYS A 80 -1.57 3.23 -4.94
N ARG A 81 -1.50 4.12 -5.93
CA ARG A 81 -1.18 5.53 -5.73
C ARG A 81 -2.19 6.39 -6.44
N SER A 82 -2.36 7.60 -5.95
CA SER A 82 -2.98 8.66 -6.74
C SER A 82 -2.15 8.87 -8.01
N ARG A 83 -2.79 9.20 -9.12
CA ARG A 83 -2.13 9.24 -10.44
C ARG A 83 -0.84 10.08 -10.47
N TYR A 84 -0.83 11.20 -9.78
CA TYR A 84 0.30 12.13 -9.79
C TYR A 84 1.12 12.10 -8.51
N ALA A 85 0.87 11.15 -7.61
CA ALA A 85 1.64 11.03 -6.39
C ALA A 85 3.05 10.52 -6.67
N PRO A 86 4.04 10.88 -5.84
CA PRO A 86 5.38 10.31 -5.99
C PRO A 86 5.36 8.82 -5.68
N ALA A 87 6.28 8.08 -6.27
CA ALA A 87 6.45 6.67 -5.99
C ALA A 87 7.03 6.48 -4.58
N LEU A 88 6.72 5.35 -3.97
CA LEU A 88 7.34 4.95 -2.70
C LEU A 88 8.71 4.33 -2.96
N GLY A 89 9.66 4.68 -2.11
CA GLY A 89 10.99 4.10 -2.16
C GLY A 89 11.76 4.41 -3.44
N ARG A 90 11.70 3.54 -4.41
CA ARG A 90 12.38 3.70 -5.68
C ARG A 90 11.42 3.81 -6.84
N VAL A 91 11.93 4.07 -8.02
CA VAL A 91 11.12 4.07 -9.25
C VAL A 91 10.59 2.64 -9.47
N PRO A 92 9.28 2.47 -9.67
CA PRO A 92 8.72 1.14 -9.93
C PRO A 92 9.18 0.56 -11.25
N ASP A 93 9.20 -0.76 -11.32
CA ASP A 93 9.57 -1.45 -12.56
C ASP A 93 8.49 -1.32 -13.63
N LEU A 94 7.22 -1.31 -13.21
CA LEU A 94 6.07 -1.17 -14.10
C LEU A 94 5.07 -0.21 -13.47
N LYS A 95 4.31 0.48 -14.32
CA LYS A 95 3.21 1.35 -13.89
C LYS A 95 1.98 1.04 -14.72
N VAL A 96 0.84 0.92 -14.06
CA VAL A 96 -0.45 0.79 -14.73
C VAL A 96 -1.29 1.99 -14.31
N SER A 97 -1.54 2.92 -15.23
CA SER A 97 -2.22 4.17 -14.91
C SER A 97 -3.67 4.15 -15.37
N GLY A 98 -4.56 4.56 -14.49
CA GLY A 98 -5.95 4.85 -14.80
C GLY A 98 -6.21 6.35 -14.81
N LYS A 99 -7.48 6.74 -14.75
CA LYS A 99 -7.85 8.16 -14.75
C LYS A 99 -7.50 8.86 -13.44
N ALA A 100 -7.74 8.20 -12.31
CA ALA A 100 -7.55 8.79 -11.00
C ALA A 100 -6.44 8.11 -10.19
N VAL A 101 -6.17 6.85 -10.45
CA VAL A 101 -5.20 6.06 -9.68
C VAL A 101 -4.17 5.45 -10.60
N ARG A 102 -3.07 5.08 -10.01
CA ARG A 102 -1.96 4.40 -10.66
C ARG A 102 -1.56 3.23 -9.78
N TYR A 103 -1.14 2.14 -10.39
CA TYR A 103 -0.57 0.99 -9.68
C TYR A 103 0.90 0.90 -10.02
N ASP A 104 1.74 1.03 -9.00
CA ASP A 104 3.19 0.92 -9.12
C ASP A 104 3.58 -0.52 -8.77
N ILE A 105 4.31 -1.17 -9.67
CA ILE A 105 4.68 -2.57 -9.52
C ILE A 105 6.19 -2.68 -9.36
N TYR A 106 6.60 -3.33 -8.28
CA TYR A 106 8.00 -3.55 -7.94
C TYR A 106 8.27 -5.04 -8.02
N LEU A 107 9.06 -5.43 -9.01
CA LEU A 107 9.42 -6.84 -9.19
C LEU A 107 10.57 -7.19 -8.27
N ARG A 108 10.50 -8.39 -7.70
CA ARG A 108 11.61 -8.88 -6.92
C ARG A 108 12.66 -9.47 -7.85
N ASP A 109 13.91 -9.10 -7.61
CA ASP A 109 15.03 -9.69 -8.33
C ASP A 109 15.27 -11.07 -7.72
N GLU A 110 14.91 -12.12 -8.44
CA GLU A 110 15.09 -13.49 -8.01
C GLU A 110 16.53 -13.93 -8.23
N ARG A 111 17.30 -13.86 -7.17
CA ARG A 111 18.65 -14.42 -7.23
C ARG A 111 19.01 -15.19 -5.98
#